data_4210be5c7733ca37d296929a20b82408
#
_entry.id   4210be5c7733ca37d296929a20b82408
#
_cell.length_a   1.000
_cell.length_b   1.000
_cell.length_c   1.000
_cell.angle_alpha   90.00
_cell.angle_beta   90.00
_cell.angle_gamma   90.00
#
_symmetry.space_group_name_H-M   'P 1'
#
loop_
_entity.id
_entity.type
_entity.pdbx_description
1 polymer ?
#
loop_
_entity_poly.entity_id
_entity_poly.type
_entity_poly.pdbx_seq_one_letter_code
_entity_poly.pdbx_strand_id
1 'polypeptide(L)'
;MKNFADLLDRLSYSPSRNAKLRLMADYFRTTPDPDRGWALAALTDGLPFSFPLRRTLGEMVARRMDPELYRLSRDYVGDTAETIALAWDPQPATGAGAPLPIAGRGRGWEYQEDTDRFHPALNRSPSRGGEAGACGERGPPRLGDIVDELALIGRDELGARLEAWLDELDATGRWALLKLLTGALRVGVSARLAKTAVAEMAGFAVSDIEEVWHALAPPYAQLFDWLDGRGPRPNVIDAPVFRPLMLSHALEDADWAALDLDRFWAEWKWDGIRVQVVGARGAMHLFSRTGDDIGHSFPDVIGGFHFNAVLDGELLILREGHVAPFNDLQQRLNRKGIAKRQLDRFPAHVRLYDALLLDGEDLRELPLSERRARLEAWHARVRPPRTDLSPLIDVAAKDDLQQLWRRTRDTGIEGIMLKRRDSPYVAGRPKGLWWKWKRAPLTLDCVLMYAQRGSGKRSSYYSDYTFGAWREGEEGGRELVPVGKAYFGFTDAELLEIDRWVRSNTTESFGPVRAVAPELVFEVAFDAVAKSTRHKSGVAMRFPRIHRIRWDKPAQEADSLEALVALIGR
;
A
#
# COMPACT_ATOMS: atom_id res chain seq x y z
N MET A 1 -22.54 -1.62 12.33
CA MET A 1 -21.65 -0.57 11.78
C MET A 1 -20.87 0.19 12.88
N LYS A 2 -21.50 0.59 13.99
CA LYS A 2 -20.88 1.40 15.05
C LYS A 2 -19.54 0.85 15.56
N ASN A 3 -19.49 -0.41 16.01
CA ASN A 3 -18.25 -1.01 16.53
C ASN A 3 -17.09 -1.00 15.52
N PHE A 4 -17.41 -1.18 14.24
CA PHE A 4 -16.40 -1.11 13.16
C PHE A 4 -15.91 0.32 12.93
N ALA A 5 -16.81 1.30 12.98
CA ALA A 5 -16.46 2.70 12.89
C ALA A 5 -15.55 3.14 14.04
N ASP A 6 -15.87 2.75 15.27
CA ASP A 6 -15.06 3.01 16.46
C ASP A 6 -13.67 2.35 16.36
N LEU A 7 -13.59 1.14 15.77
CA LEU A 7 -12.31 0.49 15.51
C LEU A 7 -11.47 1.30 14.52
N LEU A 8 -12.04 1.68 13.36
CA LEU A 8 -11.31 2.45 12.33
C LEU A 8 -10.82 3.80 12.87
N ASP A 9 -11.66 4.49 13.63
CA ASP A 9 -11.31 5.77 14.27
C ASP A 9 -10.09 5.59 15.19
N ARG A 10 -10.16 4.66 16.14
CA ARG A 10 -9.06 4.37 17.07
C ARG A 10 -7.78 3.92 16.37
N LEU A 11 -7.88 3.15 15.29
CA LEU A 11 -6.73 2.74 14.47
C LEU A 11 -6.06 3.93 13.77
N SER A 12 -6.85 4.91 13.31
CA SER A 12 -6.36 6.10 12.63
C SER A 12 -5.48 6.96 13.54
N TYR A 13 -5.83 7.07 14.81
CA TYR A 13 -5.08 7.85 15.80
C TYR A 13 -4.00 7.05 16.54
N SER A 14 -3.95 5.72 16.39
CA SER A 14 -2.93 4.91 17.05
C SER A 14 -1.62 4.88 16.26
N PRO A 15 -0.48 5.37 16.82
CA PRO A 15 0.81 5.33 16.13
C PRO A 15 1.52 3.98 16.27
N SER A 16 1.28 3.28 17.37
CA SER A 16 2.00 2.07 17.75
C SER A 16 1.45 0.83 17.05
N ARG A 17 2.35 0.06 16.42
CA ARG A 17 2.00 -1.24 15.83
C ARG A 17 1.33 -2.17 16.86
N ASN A 18 1.90 -2.26 18.06
CA ASN A 18 1.38 -3.14 19.11
C ASN A 18 0.03 -2.65 19.67
N ALA A 19 -0.20 -1.33 19.72
CA ALA A 19 -1.50 -0.79 20.09
C ALA A 19 -2.55 -1.14 19.03
N LYS A 20 -2.23 -1.04 17.74
CA LYS A 20 -3.13 -1.46 16.65
C LYS A 20 -3.46 -2.95 16.71
N LEU A 21 -2.48 -3.80 16.98
CA LEU A 21 -2.70 -5.25 17.16
C LEU A 21 -3.70 -5.51 18.28
N ARG A 22 -3.51 -4.91 19.45
CA ARG A 22 -4.44 -5.05 20.58
C ARG A 22 -5.86 -4.58 20.23
N LEU A 23 -6.00 -3.41 19.58
CA LEU A 23 -7.30 -2.88 19.18
C LEU A 23 -8.06 -3.84 18.26
N MET A 24 -7.37 -4.40 17.26
CA MET A 24 -7.96 -5.36 16.33
C MET A 24 -8.26 -6.70 16.99
N ALA A 25 -7.34 -7.23 17.81
CA ALA A 25 -7.54 -8.49 18.52
C ALA A 25 -8.74 -8.40 19.47
N ASP A 26 -8.90 -7.30 20.20
CA ASP A 26 -10.04 -7.06 21.07
C ASP A 26 -11.35 -6.96 20.28
N TYR A 27 -11.32 -6.27 19.14
CA TYR A 27 -12.48 -6.18 18.26
C TYR A 27 -12.90 -7.56 17.75
N PHE A 28 -11.97 -8.37 17.21
CA PHE A 28 -12.28 -9.71 16.71
C PHE A 28 -12.76 -10.66 17.78
N ARG A 29 -12.32 -10.47 19.03
CA ARG A 29 -12.76 -11.28 20.19
C ARG A 29 -14.19 -10.93 20.64
N THR A 30 -14.55 -9.66 20.57
CA THR A 30 -15.82 -9.16 21.15
C THR A 30 -16.93 -8.98 20.13
N THR A 31 -16.59 -8.92 18.84
CA THR A 31 -17.58 -8.73 17.77
C THR A 31 -18.08 -10.08 17.25
N PRO A 32 -19.41 -10.31 17.19
CA PRO A 32 -19.96 -11.56 16.69
C PRO A 32 -19.83 -11.70 15.16
N ASP A 33 -19.95 -12.94 14.67
CA ASP A 33 -20.10 -13.24 13.26
C ASP A 33 -21.47 -12.74 12.76
N PRO A 34 -21.60 -12.31 11.47
CA PRO A 34 -20.52 -12.22 10.47
C PRO A 34 -19.72 -10.90 10.52
N ASP A 35 -20.04 -9.96 11.42
CA ASP A 35 -19.50 -8.60 11.44
C ASP A 35 -17.96 -8.58 11.61
N ARG A 36 -17.38 -9.47 12.47
CA ARG A 36 -15.92 -9.55 12.61
C ARG A 36 -15.25 -10.07 11.33
N GLY A 37 -15.90 -10.98 10.63
CA GLY A 37 -15.42 -11.50 9.36
C GLY A 37 -15.44 -10.46 8.25
N TRP A 38 -16.49 -9.67 8.15
CA TRP A 38 -16.57 -8.55 7.22
C TRP A 38 -15.57 -7.42 7.55
N ALA A 39 -15.33 -7.15 8.82
CA ALA A 39 -14.28 -6.22 9.24
C ALA A 39 -12.90 -6.70 8.83
N LEU A 40 -12.61 -8.00 8.98
CA LEU A 40 -11.37 -8.61 8.50
C LEU A 40 -11.26 -8.49 6.97
N ALA A 41 -12.35 -8.74 6.23
CA ALA A 41 -12.39 -8.57 4.78
C ALA A 41 -12.09 -7.12 4.36
N ALA A 42 -12.66 -6.14 5.06
CA ALA A 42 -12.39 -4.72 4.81
C ALA A 42 -10.91 -4.36 5.06
N LEU A 43 -10.31 -4.89 6.13
CA LEU A 43 -8.89 -4.64 6.50
C LEU A 43 -7.88 -5.39 5.61
N THR A 44 -8.33 -6.36 4.82
CA THR A 44 -7.50 -7.20 3.95
C THR A 44 -7.84 -7.10 2.47
N ASP A 45 -8.58 -6.05 2.07
CA ASP A 45 -9.03 -5.79 0.70
C ASP A 45 -9.84 -6.95 0.08
N GLY A 46 -10.52 -7.74 0.93
CA GLY A 46 -11.31 -8.92 0.54
C GLY A 46 -12.81 -8.67 0.37
N LEU A 47 -13.28 -7.43 0.29
CA LEU A 47 -14.70 -7.13 0.10
C LEU A 47 -15.19 -7.53 -1.30
N PRO A 48 -16.41 -8.08 -1.43
CA PRO A 48 -16.91 -8.63 -2.70
C PRO A 48 -17.43 -7.58 -3.69
N PHE A 49 -17.23 -6.29 -3.41
CA PHE A 49 -17.73 -5.20 -4.24
C PHE A 49 -16.68 -4.11 -4.49
N SER A 50 -16.87 -3.39 -5.59
CA SER A 50 -16.09 -2.20 -5.93
C SER A 50 -16.96 -1.25 -6.75
N PHE A 51 -17.17 -0.04 -6.28
CA PHE A 51 -18.04 0.94 -6.92
C PHE A 51 -17.25 2.15 -7.43
N PRO A 52 -17.52 2.67 -8.64
CA PRO A 52 -16.98 3.93 -9.13
C PRO A 52 -17.75 5.12 -8.53
N LEU A 53 -17.57 5.34 -7.21
CA LEU A 53 -18.37 6.28 -6.41
C LEU A 53 -18.18 7.76 -6.73
N ARG A 54 -17.17 8.12 -7.50
CA ARG A 54 -16.82 9.55 -7.71
C ARG A 54 -18.01 10.37 -8.23
N ARG A 55 -18.76 9.81 -9.18
CA ARG A 55 -19.95 10.46 -9.75
C ARG A 55 -21.10 10.46 -8.73
N THR A 56 -21.42 9.31 -8.15
CA THR A 56 -22.50 9.15 -7.17
C THR A 56 -22.33 10.09 -5.97
N LEU A 57 -21.13 10.15 -5.40
CA LEU A 57 -20.81 11.07 -4.30
C LEU A 57 -20.91 12.53 -4.74
N GLY A 58 -20.46 12.86 -5.96
CA GLY A 58 -20.57 14.22 -6.50
C GLY A 58 -22.02 14.68 -6.67
N GLU A 59 -22.89 13.82 -7.23
CA GLU A 59 -24.31 14.09 -7.41
C GLU A 59 -25.06 14.21 -6.06
N MET A 60 -24.72 13.35 -5.10
CA MET A 60 -25.27 13.36 -3.75
C MET A 60 -24.91 14.63 -3.00
N VAL A 61 -23.62 15.01 -3.02
CA VAL A 61 -23.13 16.24 -2.39
C VAL A 61 -23.80 17.47 -3.01
N ALA A 62 -23.93 17.54 -4.34
CA ALA A 62 -24.57 18.65 -5.03
C ALA A 62 -26.04 18.86 -4.64
N ARG A 63 -26.73 17.78 -4.20
CA ARG A 63 -28.12 17.89 -3.70
C ARG A 63 -28.23 18.32 -2.25
N ARG A 64 -27.22 18.00 -1.43
CA ARG A 64 -27.29 18.13 0.04
C ARG A 64 -26.41 19.22 0.63
N MET A 65 -25.48 19.76 -0.13
CA MET A 65 -24.49 20.72 0.36
C MET A 65 -24.32 21.84 -0.65
N ASP A 66 -24.00 23.04 -0.14
CA ASP A 66 -23.55 24.13 -1.00
C ASP A 66 -22.24 23.71 -1.70
N PRO A 67 -22.16 23.77 -3.05
CA PRO A 67 -21.00 23.27 -3.79
C PRO A 67 -19.70 24.04 -3.49
N GLU A 68 -19.79 25.33 -3.22
CA GLU A 68 -18.62 26.16 -2.92
C GLU A 68 -18.11 25.87 -1.51
N LEU A 69 -19.02 25.81 -0.52
CA LEU A 69 -18.68 25.45 0.84
C LEU A 69 -18.06 24.03 0.91
N TYR A 70 -18.64 23.08 0.17
CA TYR A 70 -18.07 21.72 0.07
C TYR A 70 -16.66 21.73 -0.54
N ARG A 71 -16.45 22.49 -1.61
CA ARG A 71 -15.14 22.61 -2.25
C ARG A 71 -14.10 23.17 -1.28
N LEU A 72 -14.42 24.26 -0.60
CA LEU A 72 -13.54 24.91 0.38
C LEU A 72 -13.25 23.98 1.58
N SER A 73 -14.28 23.32 2.09
CA SER A 73 -14.14 22.35 3.20
C SER A 73 -13.27 21.17 2.80
N ARG A 74 -13.48 20.61 1.61
CA ARG A 74 -12.67 19.52 1.07
C ARG A 74 -11.22 19.92 0.86
N ASP A 75 -10.97 21.12 0.36
CA ASP A 75 -9.63 21.67 0.19
C ASP A 75 -8.92 21.86 1.53
N TYR A 76 -9.67 22.22 2.57
CA TYR A 76 -9.14 22.36 3.93
C TYR A 76 -8.88 21.00 4.60
N VAL A 77 -9.86 20.09 4.58
CA VAL A 77 -9.79 18.76 5.23
C VAL A 77 -8.87 17.81 4.46
N GLY A 78 -8.87 17.88 3.11
CA GLY A 78 -8.02 17.03 2.26
C GLY A 78 -8.52 15.58 2.07
N ASP A 79 -9.63 15.19 2.71
CA ASP A 79 -10.23 13.85 2.59
C ASP A 79 -11.74 13.96 2.31
N THR A 80 -12.18 13.36 1.19
CA THR A 80 -13.57 13.42 0.74
C THR A 80 -14.53 12.74 1.71
N ALA A 81 -14.16 11.57 2.26
CA ALA A 81 -15.01 10.82 3.18
C ALA A 81 -15.20 11.58 4.49
N GLU A 82 -14.14 12.17 5.02
CA GLU A 82 -14.18 12.98 6.24
C GLU A 82 -14.99 14.26 6.03
N THR A 83 -14.78 14.95 4.90
CA THR A 83 -15.53 16.18 4.56
C THR A 83 -17.03 15.89 4.47
N ILE A 84 -17.43 14.82 3.75
CA ILE A 84 -18.86 14.48 3.64
C ILE A 84 -19.42 14.07 4.98
N ALA A 85 -18.72 13.25 5.75
CA ALA A 85 -19.21 12.76 7.05
C ALA A 85 -19.49 13.87 8.06
N LEU A 86 -18.63 14.90 8.08
CA LEU A 86 -18.75 16.05 8.98
C LEU A 86 -19.77 17.09 8.51
N ALA A 87 -19.88 17.29 7.19
CA ALA A 87 -20.77 18.30 6.62
C ALA A 87 -22.18 17.74 6.29
N TRP A 88 -22.43 16.46 6.53
CA TRP A 88 -23.72 15.84 6.24
C TRP A 88 -24.78 16.26 7.24
N ASP A 89 -25.84 16.91 6.75
CA ASP A 89 -27.03 17.27 7.53
C ASP A 89 -28.11 16.21 7.35
N PRO A 90 -28.40 15.38 8.38
CA PRO A 90 -29.40 14.32 8.28
C PRO A 90 -30.80 14.91 8.09
N GLN A 91 -31.50 14.49 7.05
CA GLN A 91 -32.91 14.82 6.89
C GLN A 91 -33.75 13.93 7.79
N PRO A 92 -34.73 14.47 8.52
CA PRO A 92 -35.64 13.64 9.29
C PRO A 92 -36.45 12.73 8.35
N ALA A 93 -36.61 11.46 8.72
CA ALA A 93 -37.38 10.49 7.98
C ALA A 93 -38.89 10.84 8.02
N THR A 94 -39.30 11.89 7.35
CA THR A 94 -40.72 12.23 7.17
C THR A 94 -40.95 12.89 5.83
N GLY A 95 -41.82 12.28 5.04
CA GLY A 95 -42.47 12.99 3.93
C GLY A 95 -43.32 14.14 4.47
N ALA A 96 -42.91 15.37 4.26
CA ALA A 96 -43.75 16.55 4.04
C ALA A 96 -42.81 17.79 3.94
N GLY A 97 -42.82 18.42 2.80
CA GLY A 97 -42.07 19.66 2.56
C GLY A 97 -42.52 20.78 3.49
N ALA A 98 -41.56 21.33 4.19
CA ALA A 98 -41.69 22.67 4.75
C ALA A 98 -40.53 23.53 4.20
N PRO A 99 -40.78 24.75 3.72
CA PRO A 99 -39.75 25.63 3.20
C PRO A 99 -38.86 26.13 4.34
N LEU A 100 -37.54 26.13 4.08
CA LEU A 100 -36.54 26.66 5.00
C LEU A 100 -36.78 28.17 5.27
N PRO A 101 -36.70 28.62 6.52
CA PRO A 101 -36.72 30.04 6.82
C PRO A 101 -35.40 30.66 6.38
N ILE A 102 -35.51 31.67 5.53
CA ILE A 102 -34.41 32.58 5.17
C ILE A 102 -33.99 33.35 6.42
N ALA A 103 -32.91 32.95 7.05
CA ALA A 103 -32.31 33.69 8.16
C ALA A 103 -31.59 34.93 7.62
N GLY A 104 -32.10 36.08 8.05
CA GLY A 104 -31.64 37.41 7.69
C GLY A 104 -30.24 37.74 8.20
N ARG A 105 -29.69 38.72 7.52
CA ARG A 105 -28.42 39.40 7.69
C ARG A 105 -28.01 39.71 9.12
N GLY A 106 -26.74 39.48 9.38
CA GLY A 106 -25.88 40.43 10.12
C GLY A 106 -25.80 40.29 11.62
N ARG A 107 -24.66 39.83 12.06
CA ARG A 107 -23.85 40.50 13.11
C ARG A 107 -22.40 40.03 13.02
N GLY A 108 -21.49 41.03 13.10
CA GLY A 108 -20.05 40.84 13.01
C GLY A 108 -19.50 39.97 14.17
N TRP A 109 -18.50 39.25 13.87
CA TRP A 109 -17.70 38.51 14.83
C TRP A 109 -16.49 39.36 15.20
N GLU A 110 -16.46 39.87 16.44
CA GLU A 110 -15.25 40.39 17.05
C GLU A 110 -14.35 39.22 17.44
N TYR A 111 -13.11 39.28 16.98
CA TYR A 111 -12.04 38.39 17.36
C TYR A 111 -11.56 38.78 18.77
N GLN A 112 -11.70 37.86 19.73
CA GLN A 112 -10.94 37.90 20.97
C GLN A 112 -9.89 36.78 20.88
N GLU A 113 -8.62 37.17 20.91
CA GLU A 113 -7.48 36.28 21.08
C GLU A 113 -7.53 35.70 22.48
N ASP A 114 -7.71 34.36 22.57
CA ASP A 114 -7.41 33.62 23.76
C ASP A 114 -6.62 32.37 23.37
N THR A 115 -5.33 32.43 23.66
CA THR A 115 -4.35 31.34 23.51
C THR A 115 -4.54 30.40 24.69
N ASP A 116 -5.07 29.22 24.46
CA ASP A 116 -4.69 27.93 25.02
C ASP A 116 -5.85 26.92 25.01
N ARG A 117 -5.51 25.67 24.52
CA ARG A 117 -6.31 24.46 24.70
C ARG A 117 -7.46 24.21 23.72
N PHE A 118 -7.14 23.61 22.58
CA PHE A 118 -8.11 22.79 21.85
C PHE A 118 -7.87 21.30 22.16
N HIS A 119 -8.59 20.79 23.17
CA HIS A 119 -9.01 19.41 23.25
C HIS A 119 -10.51 19.37 22.93
N PRO A 120 -10.99 18.62 21.94
CA PRO A 120 -12.41 18.40 21.79
C PRO A 120 -12.85 17.37 22.84
N ALA A 121 -13.36 17.84 23.96
CA ALA A 121 -14.09 17.03 24.91
C ALA A 121 -15.46 16.69 24.31
N LEU A 122 -15.73 15.38 24.19
CA LEU A 122 -17.06 14.85 23.90
C LEU A 122 -18.05 15.30 24.99
N ASN A 123 -18.95 16.21 24.66
CA ASN A 123 -20.08 16.59 25.49
C ASN A 123 -21.06 15.41 25.57
N ARG A 124 -21.08 14.74 26.73
CA ARG A 124 -22.18 13.88 27.14
C ARG A 124 -23.28 14.77 27.72
N SER A 125 -24.41 14.88 27.01
CA SER A 125 -25.64 15.38 27.60
C SER A 125 -26.48 14.22 28.18
N PRO A 126 -27.08 14.38 29.36
CA PRO A 126 -27.84 13.31 29.99
C PRO A 126 -29.22 13.17 29.35
N SER A 127 -29.60 11.94 29.07
CA SER A 127 -30.93 11.55 28.59
C SER A 127 -31.97 11.81 29.66
N ARG A 128 -33.00 12.60 29.37
CA ARG A 128 -34.29 12.59 30.06
C ARG A 128 -35.22 11.61 29.34
N GLY A 129 -35.72 10.67 30.10
CA GLY A 129 -36.72 9.72 29.65
C GLY A 129 -38.06 10.38 29.31
N GLY A 130 -38.67 9.86 28.27
CA GLY A 130 -40.05 10.10 27.89
C GLY A 130 -40.51 8.91 27.07
N GLU A 131 -41.36 8.08 27.65
CA GLU A 131 -42.06 6.97 26.98
C GLU A 131 -42.99 7.52 25.90
N ALA A 132 -42.82 7.06 24.63
CA ALA A 132 -43.88 7.13 23.64
C ALA A 132 -43.68 6.03 22.58
N GLY A 133 -44.65 5.14 22.48
CA GLY A 133 -45.18 4.53 21.30
C GLY A 133 -44.26 3.65 20.43
N ALA A 134 -44.48 2.35 20.50
CA ALA A 134 -43.92 1.30 19.66
C ALA A 134 -44.17 1.55 18.14
N CYS A 135 -43.16 2.02 17.46
CA CYS A 135 -42.89 1.75 16.04
C CYS A 135 -41.52 1.12 16.00
N GLY A 136 -41.38 -0.08 15.45
CA GLY A 136 -40.17 -0.91 15.59
C GLY A 136 -38.89 -0.14 15.22
N GLU A 137 -38.15 0.32 16.23
CA GLU A 137 -36.83 0.89 16.09
C GLU A 137 -35.87 -0.21 15.63
N ARG A 138 -35.64 -0.28 14.34
CA ARG A 138 -34.45 -0.97 13.83
C ARG A 138 -33.26 -0.16 14.34
N GLY A 139 -32.47 -0.78 15.21
CA GLY A 139 -31.19 -0.20 15.64
C GLY A 139 -30.30 0.15 14.44
N PRO A 140 -29.24 0.94 14.63
CA PRO A 140 -28.35 1.34 13.54
C PRO A 140 -27.84 0.11 12.77
N PRO A 141 -27.72 0.20 11.42
CA PRO A 141 -27.43 -0.94 10.58
C PRO A 141 -26.12 -1.63 10.98
N ARG A 142 -26.12 -2.97 10.99
CA ARG A 142 -24.94 -3.77 11.26
C ARG A 142 -23.98 -3.73 10.07
N LEU A 143 -22.68 -4.01 10.31
CA LEU A 143 -21.69 -4.08 9.22
C LEU A 143 -22.05 -5.17 8.22
N GLY A 144 -22.46 -6.36 8.70
CA GLY A 144 -22.87 -7.47 7.86
C GLY A 144 -24.04 -7.11 6.95
N ASP A 145 -25.09 -6.49 7.49
CA ASP A 145 -26.27 -6.11 6.73
C ASP A 145 -25.92 -5.14 5.58
N ILE A 146 -25.04 -4.15 5.87
CA ILE A 146 -24.57 -3.21 4.85
C ILE A 146 -23.77 -3.92 3.76
N VAL A 147 -22.84 -4.81 4.14
CA VAL A 147 -21.99 -5.52 3.16
C VAL A 147 -22.80 -6.47 2.31
N ASP A 148 -23.74 -7.22 2.91
CA ASP A 148 -24.62 -8.15 2.17
C ASP A 148 -25.53 -7.40 1.19
N GLU A 149 -26.07 -6.26 1.59
CA GLU A 149 -26.88 -5.41 0.71
C GLU A 149 -26.02 -4.79 -0.41
N LEU A 150 -24.81 -4.30 -0.11
CA LEU A 150 -23.88 -3.76 -1.11
C LEU A 150 -23.41 -4.81 -2.14
N ALA A 151 -23.35 -6.07 -1.77
CA ALA A 151 -23.01 -7.14 -2.69
C ALA A 151 -24.09 -7.39 -3.76
N LEU A 152 -25.33 -7.01 -3.49
CA LEU A 152 -26.51 -7.28 -4.33
C LEU A 152 -27.07 -6.02 -5.02
N ILE A 153 -26.78 -4.82 -4.50
CA ILE A 153 -27.41 -3.57 -4.94
C ILE A 153 -27.02 -3.19 -6.38
N GLY A 154 -28.02 -2.74 -7.15
CA GLY A 154 -27.80 -2.14 -8.45
C GLY A 154 -27.15 -0.75 -8.39
N ARG A 155 -26.43 -0.38 -9.47
CA ARG A 155 -25.77 0.94 -9.53
C ARG A 155 -26.73 2.11 -9.40
N ASP A 156 -27.94 1.96 -9.92
CA ASP A 156 -28.95 3.03 -9.95
C ASP A 156 -29.59 3.23 -8.56
N GLU A 157 -29.60 2.21 -7.72
CA GLU A 157 -30.18 2.22 -6.38
C GLU A 157 -29.16 2.65 -5.31
N LEU A 158 -27.86 2.46 -5.59
CA LEU A 158 -26.78 2.72 -4.65
C LEU A 158 -26.81 4.13 -4.06
N GLY A 159 -27.10 5.15 -4.89
CA GLY A 159 -27.13 6.55 -4.45
C GLY A 159 -28.15 6.82 -3.37
N ALA A 160 -29.40 6.41 -3.61
CA ALA A 160 -30.51 6.59 -2.66
C ALA A 160 -30.28 5.79 -1.37
N ARG A 161 -29.76 4.56 -1.50
CA ARG A 161 -29.49 3.72 -0.34
C ARG A 161 -28.34 4.25 0.52
N LEU A 162 -27.31 4.78 -0.12
CA LEU A 162 -26.20 5.43 0.56
C LEU A 162 -26.66 6.65 1.34
N GLU A 163 -27.51 7.51 0.75
CA GLU A 163 -28.11 8.65 1.45
C GLU A 163 -28.87 8.21 2.70
N ALA A 164 -29.70 7.16 2.58
CA ALA A 164 -30.44 6.63 3.73
C ALA A 164 -29.51 6.17 4.86
N TRP A 165 -28.46 5.42 4.57
CA TRP A 165 -27.48 5.02 5.60
C TRP A 165 -26.72 6.22 6.20
N LEU A 166 -26.40 7.24 5.40
CA LEU A 166 -25.75 8.43 5.90
C LEU A 166 -26.68 9.24 6.84
N ASP A 167 -27.98 9.21 6.60
CA ASP A 167 -28.97 9.84 7.50
C ASP A 167 -29.13 9.07 8.83
N GLU A 168 -29.00 7.73 8.79
CA GLU A 168 -29.11 6.86 9.99
C GLU A 168 -27.85 6.84 10.87
N LEU A 169 -26.66 7.10 10.29
CA LEU A 169 -25.39 6.98 10.98
C LEU A 169 -24.92 8.31 11.59
N ASP A 170 -24.16 8.22 12.67
CA ASP A 170 -23.41 9.36 13.22
C ASP A 170 -22.20 9.72 12.34
N ALA A 171 -21.48 10.80 12.64
CA ALA A 171 -20.37 11.27 11.84
C ALA A 171 -19.26 10.21 11.68
N THR A 172 -18.93 9.46 12.73
CA THR A 172 -17.93 8.39 12.69
C THR A 172 -18.39 7.21 11.83
N GLY A 173 -19.67 6.83 11.95
CA GLY A 173 -20.29 5.79 11.13
C GLY A 173 -20.34 6.17 9.65
N ARG A 174 -20.69 7.42 9.32
CA ARG A 174 -20.66 7.97 7.96
C ARG A 174 -19.27 7.90 7.35
N TRP A 175 -18.28 8.39 8.11
CA TRP A 175 -16.89 8.33 7.68
C TRP A 175 -16.44 6.89 7.40
N ALA A 176 -16.71 5.96 8.31
CA ALA A 176 -16.34 4.56 8.15
C ALA A 176 -17.05 3.91 6.96
N LEU A 177 -18.34 4.19 6.72
CA LEU A 177 -19.08 3.71 5.56
C LEU A 177 -18.46 4.22 4.25
N LEU A 178 -18.16 5.51 4.16
CA LEU A 178 -17.55 6.11 2.98
C LEU A 178 -16.14 5.56 2.73
N LYS A 179 -15.35 5.30 3.77
CA LYS A 179 -14.04 4.63 3.66
C LYS A 179 -14.19 3.18 3.18
N LEU A 180 -15.16 2.43 3.68
CA LEU A 180 -15.45 1.06 3.25
C LEU A 180 -15.78 1.02 1.75
N LEU A 181 -16.65 1.91 1.29
CA LEU A 181 -17.09 1.98 -0.10
C LEU A 181 -16.01 2.44 -1.07
N THR A 182 -15.13 3.34 -0.65
CA THR A 182 -14.04 3.85 -1.48
C THR A 182 -12.84 2.91 -1.54
N GLY A 183 -12.82 1.84 -0.73
CA GLY A 183 -11.71 0.88 -0.63
C GLY A 183 -10.43 1.47 -0.06
N ALA A 184 -10.49 2.68 0.50
CA ALA A 184 -9.30 3.40 0.97
C ALA A 184 -9.36 3.65 2.48
N LEU A 185 -9.37 2.59 3.28
CA LEU A 185 -9.44 2.71 4.75
C LEU A 185 -8.32 3.60 5.30
N ARG A 186 -7.07 3.43 4.83
CA ARG A 186 -5.89 4.24 5.18
C ARG A 186 -5.67 4.44 6.68
N VAL A 187 -6.06 3.47 7.48
CA VAL A 187 -5.90 3.48 8.94
C VAL A 187 -4.52 2.98 9.41
N GLY A 188 -3.57 2.84 8.47
CA GLY A 188 -2.21 2.36 8.74
C GLY A 188 -2.16 0.91 9.23
N VAL A 189 -3.06 0.07 8.71
CA VAL A 189 -3.10 -1.38 8.90
C VAL A 189 -2.84 -2.03 7.54
N SER A 190 -1.88 -2.94 7.49
CA SER A 190 -1.68 -3.81 6.33
C SER A 190 -2.48 -5.10 6.51
N ALA A 191 -2.81 -5.80 5.41
CA ALA A 191 -3.48 -7.09 5.46
C ALA A 191 -2.75 -8.09 6.39
N ARG A 192 -1.41 -8.10 6.35
CA ARG A 192 -0.63 -8.96 7.26
C ARG A 192 -0.78 -8.55 8.72
N LEU A 193 -0.89 -7.26 9.04
CA LEU A 193 -1.09 -6.81 10.41
C LEU A 193 -2.47 -7.23 10.94
N ALA A 194 -3.50 -7.19 10.09
CA ALA A 194 -4.84 -7.69 10.43
C ALA A 194 -4.84 -9.19 10.68
N LYS A 195 -4.18 -9.98 9.81
CA LYS A 195 -3.98 -11.43 10.02
C LYS A 195 -3.21 -11.74 11.31
N THR A 196 -2.18 -10.93 11.63
CA THR A 196 -1.44 -11.07 12.89
C THR A 196 -2.34 -10.86 14.10
N ALA A 197 -3.22 -9.86 14.05
CA ALA A 197 -4.16 -9.60 15.16
C ALA A 197 -5.15 -10.76 15.36
N VAL A 198 -5.64 -11.35 14.28
CA VAL A 198 -6.49 -12.56 14.33
C VAL A 198 -5.74 -13.75 14.93
N ALA A 199 -4.50 -13.96 14.53
CA ALA A 199 -3.65 -15.03 15.06
C ALA A 199 -3.38 -14.83 16.57
N GLU A 200 -2.96 -13.62 16.98
CA GLU A 200 -2.72 -13.29 18.39
C GLU A 200 -3.97 -13.42 19.26
N MET A 201 -5.15 -13.05 18.73
CA MET A 201 -6.44 -13.22 19.44
C MET A 201 -6.66 -14.67 19.86
N ALA A 202 -6.29 -15.63 19.01
CA ALA A 202 -6.57 -17.06 19.19
C ALA A 202 -5.35 -17.88 19.65
N GLY A 203 -4.18 -17.23 19.83
CA GLY A 203 -2.95 -17.93 20.27
C GLY A 203 -2.24 -18.75 19.21
N PHE A 204 -2.50 -18.45 17.92
CA PHE A 204 -1.84 -19.10 16.77
C PHE A 204 -0.68 -18.25 16.24
N ALA A 205 0.21 -18.85 15.47
CA ALA A 205 1.18 -18.11 14.68
C ALA A 205 0.50 -17.47 13.45
N VAL A 206 0.96 -16.30 13.01
CA VAL A 206 0.42 -15.65 11.80
C VAL A 206 0.64 -16.51 10.55
N SER A 207 1.69 -17.32 10.52
CA SER A 207 1.95 -18.31 9.45
C SER A 207 0.81 -19.31 9.29
N ASP A 208 0.18 -19.75 10.39
CA ASP A 208 -0.94 -20.70 10.35
C ASP A 208 -2.16 -20.10 9.65
N ILE A 209 -2.41 -18.81 9.89
CA ILE A 209 -3.48 -18.05 9.20
C ILE A 209 -3.13 -17.83 7.73
N GLU A 210 -1.88 -17.43 7.45
CA GLU A 210 -1.42 -17.19 6.07
C GLU A 210 -1.48 -18.46 5.21
N GLU A 211 -1.22 -19.65 5.79
CA GLU A 211 -1.31 -20.92 5.07
C GLU A 211 -2.72 -21.29 4.63
N VAL A 212 -3.74 -20.97 5.43
CA VAL A 212 -5.14 -21.30 5.09
C VAL A 212 -5.84 -20.16 4.32
N TRP A 213 -5.23 -18.98 4.26
CA TRP A 213 -5.87 -17.74 3.81
C TRP A 213 -6.50 -17.83 2.43
N HIS A 214 -5.78 -18.39 1.45
CA HIS A 214 -6.22 -18.44 0.06
C HIS A 214 -7.30 -19.48 -0.23
N ALA A 215 -7.57 -20.36 0.75
CA ALA A 215 -8.68 -21.31 0.69
C ALA A 215 -9.98 -20.77 1.27
N LEU A 216 -9.94 -19.54 1.83
CA LEU A 216 -11.04 -18.94 2.56
C LEU A 216 -11.69 -17.81 1.77
N ALA A 217 -13.00 -17.72 1.88
CA ALA A 217 -13.80 -16.61 1.35
C ALA A 217 -14.42 -15.79 2.48
N PRO A 218 -14.55 -14.46 2.31
CA PRO A 218 -15.33 -13.64 3.25
C PRO A 218 -16.77 -14.16 3.40
N PRO A 219 -17.36 -14.06 4.58
CA PRO A 219 -16.88 -13.41 5.81
C PRO A 219 -15.97 -14.29 6.69
N TYR A 220 -15.22 -15.23 6.13
CA TYR A 220 -14.24 -16.07 6.83
C TYR A 220 -14.80 -16.91 8.00
N ALA A 221 -16.04 -17.37 7.90
CA ALA A 221 -16.70 -18.15 8.96
C ALA A 221 -15.88 -19.39 9.36
N GLN A 222 -15.37 -20.16 8.38
CA GLN A 222 -14.54 -21.34 8.64
C GLN A 222 -13.24 -21.00 9.40
N LEU A 223 -12.65 -19.81 9.14
CA LEU A 223 -11.47 -19.33 9.88
C LEU A 223 -11.81 -19.14 11.35
N PHE A 224 -12.88 -18.39 11.64
CA PHE A 224 -13.26 -18.08 13.01
C PHE A 224 -13.78 -19.31 13.75
N ASP A 225 -14.48 -20.23 13.08
CA ASP A 225 -14.87 -21.50 13.70
C ASP A 225 -13.65 -22.34 14.11
N TRP A 226 -12.62 -22.39 13.27
CA TRP A 226 -11.38 -23.07 13.62
C TRP A 226 -10.67 -22.38 14.80
N LEU A 227 -10.52 -21.06 14.74
CA LEU A 227 -9.81 -20.28 15.76
C LEU A 227 -10.50 -20.29 17.10
N ASP A 228 -11.83 -20.37 17.12
CA ASP A 228 -12.65 -20.48 18.34
C ASP A 228 -12.79 -21.94 18.84
N GLY A 229 -12.15 -22.90 18.15
CA GLY A 229 -12.24 -24.33 18.50
C GLY A 229 -13.60 -24.99 18.20
N ARG A 230 -14.45 -24.34 17.40
CA ARG A 230 -15.77 -24.85 16.99
C ARG A 230 -15.72 -25.73 15.74
N GLY A 231 -14.64 -25.64 14.96
CA GLY A 231 -14.47 -26.37 13.72
C GLY A 231 -13.03 -26.84 13.49
N PRO A 232 -12.81 -27.72 12.51
CA PRO A 232 -11.47 -28.15 12.14
C PRO A 232 -10.70 -27.04 11.43
N ARG A 233 -9.35 -27.20 11.37
CA ARG A 233 -8.52 -26.34 10.51
C ARG A 233 -9.03 -26.41 9.06
N PRO A 234 -9.19 -25.25 8.38
CA PRO A 234 -9.61 -25.22 6.98
C PRO A 234 -8.71 -26.08 6.09
N ASN A 235 -9.32 -26.90 5.24
CA ASN A 235 -8.59 -27.77 4.34
C ASN A 235 -8.04 -26.98 3.15
N VAL A 236 -6.73 -27.07 2.94
CA VAL A 236 -6.00 -26.36 1.86
C VAL A 236 -5.46 -27.30 0.79
N ILE A 237 -5.72 -28.61 0.88
CA ILE A 237 -5.16 -29.62 -0.03
C ILE A 237 -5.51 -29.31 -1.49
N ASP A 238 -6.67 -28.69 -1.70
CA ASP A 238 -7.25 -28.43 -3.01
C ASP A 238 -7.15 -26.98 -3.47
N ALA A 239 -6.67 -26.10 -2.60
CA ALA A 239 -6.55 -24.68 -2.91
C ALA A 239 -5.14 -24.33 -3.41
N PRO A 240 -5.01 -23.40 -4.37
CA PRO A 240 -3.72 -22.84 -4.72
C PRO A 240 -3.23 -21.95 -3.58
N VAL A 241 -2.39 -22.51 -2.71
CA VAL A 241 -1.98 -21.83 -1.48
C VAL A 241 -0.67 -21.09 -1.68
N PHE A 242 -0.73 -19.77 -1.53
CA PHE A 242 0.47 -18.93 -1.36
C PHE A 242 1.17 -19.29 -0.05
N ARG A 243 2.47 -19.57 -0.12
CA ARG A 243 3.29 -19.84 1.06
C ARG A 243 3.92 -18.56 1.58
N PRO A 244 3.90 -18.30 2.91
CA PRO A 244 4.52 -17.12 3.49
C PRO A 244 5.99 -16.99 3.10
N LEU A 245 6.40 -15.80 2.63
CA LEU A 245 7.73 -15.60 2.07
C LEU A 245 8.82 -15.48 3.14
N MET A 246 9.96 -16.10 2.87
CA MET A 246 11.23 -15.79 3.52
C MET A 246 11.79 -14.48 2.97
N LEU A 247 12.19 -13.56 3.84
CA LEU A 247 12.67 -12.22 3.51
C LEU A 247 14.13 -12.06 3.93
N SER A 248 14.87 -11.25 3.18
CA SER A 248 16.29 -10.93 3.46
C SER A 248 16.45 -9.67 4.31
N HIS A 249 17.49 -9.62 5.13
CA HIS A 249 18.02 -8.40 5.74
C HIS A 249 18.84 -7.57 4.74
N ALA A 250 19.00 -6.27 5.00
CA ALA A 250 20.05 -5.50 4.36
C ALA A 250 21.40 -6.01 4.85
N LEU A 251 22.39 -6.04 3.98
CA LEU A 251 23.77 -6.35 4.35
C LEU A 251 24.44 -5.05 4.77
N GLU A 252 24.76 -4.93 6.05
CA GLU A 252 25.48 -3.79 6.61
C GLU A 252 26.98 -4.07 6.62
N ASP A 253 27.82 -3.05 6.79
CA ASP A 253 29.29 -3.19 6.76
C ASP A 253 29.81 -4.17 7.80
N ALA A 254 29.20 -4.20 9.00
CA ALA A 254 29.56 -5.15 10.06
C ALA A 254 29.21 -6.60 9.66
N ASP A 255 28.07 -6.81 9.00
CA ASP A 255 27.65 -8.13 8.50
C ASP A 255 28.59 -8.58 7.38
N TRP A 256 28.98 -7.66 6.48
CA TRP A 256 29.94 -7.93 5.41
C TRP A 256 31.29 -8.36 5.96
N ALA A 257 31.80 -7.65 6.98
CA ALA A 257 33.08 -7.99 7.61
C ALA A 257 33.07 -9.40 8.22
N ALA A 258 31.96 -9.78 8.89
CA ALA A 258 31.80 -11.06 9.56
C ALA A 258 31.34 -12.21 8.63
N LEU A 259 30.99 -11.92 7.37
CA LEU A 259 30.43 -12.92 6.45
C LEU A 259 31.48 -13.96 6.07
N ASP A 260 31.14 -15.24 6.25
CA ASP A 260 31.89 -16.38 5.69
C ASP A 260 31.27 -16.74 4.32
N LEU A 261 31.96 -16.33 3.24
CA LEU A 261 31.44 -16.45 1.88
C LEU A 261 31.22 -17.91 1.46
N ASP A 262 32.02 -18.85 1.98
CA ASP A 262 31.91 -20.27 1.65
C ASP A 262 30.58 -20.91 2.07
N ARG A 263 29.91 -20.29 3.04
CA ARG A 263 28.60 -20.74 3.52
C ARG A 263 27.43 -20.17 2.72
N PHE A 264 27.68 -19.23 1.80
CA PHE A 264 26.64 -18.52 1.07
C PHE A 264 26.77 -18.75 -0.44
N TRP A 265 25.64 -18.75 -1.11
CA TRP A 265 25.56 -18.54 -2.54
C TRP A 265 25.23 -17.09 -2.84
N ALA A 266 25.85 -16.56 -3.88
CA ALA A 266 25.56 -15.27 -4.45
C ALA A 266 24.67 -15.41 -5.70
N GLU A 267 23.64 -14.58 -5.78
CA GLU A 267 22.74 -14.48 -6.93
C GLU A 267 22.51 -13.00 -7.26
N TRP A 268 22.15 -12.71 -8.50
CA TRP A 268 21.72 -11.36 -8.86
C TRP A 268 20.43 -11.00 -8.13
N LYS A 269 20.36 -9.80 -7.58
CA LYS A 269 19.11 -9.21 -7.16
C LYS A 269 18.45 -8.54 -8.34
N TRP A 270 17.55 -9.27 -8.97
CA TRP A 270 16.81 -8.80 -10.14
C TRP A 270 15.89 -7.63 -9.79
N ASP A 271 15.75 -6.66 -10.71
CA ASP A 271 14.79 -5.56 -10.60
C ASP A 271 13.46 -5.94 -11.24
N GLY A 272 12.68 -6.73 -10.53
CA GLY A 272 11.40 -7.26 -10.96
C GLY A 272 10.34 -7.22 -9.86
N ILE A 273 9.40 -8.14 -9.97
CA ILE A 273 8.39 -8.39 -8.94
C ILE A 273 8.58 -9.81 -8.45
N ARG A 274 8.90 -9.96 -7.16
CA ARG A 274 8.91 -11.29 -6.55
C ARG A 274 7.54 -11.91 -6.60
N VAL A 275 7.47 -13.13 -7.12
CA VAL A 275 6.24 -13.89 -7.28
C VAL A 275 6.40 -15.32 -6.79
N GLN A 276 5.28 -15.91 -6.41
CA GLN A 276 5.14 -17.35 -6.28
C GLN A 276 4.28 -17.87 -7.43
N VAL A 277 4.82 -18.79 -8.23
CA VAL A 277 4.06 -19.55 -9.21
C VAL A 277 3.53 -20.78 -8.52
N VAL A 278 2.22 -20.90 -8.42
CA VAL A 278 1.54 -22.00 -7.72
C VAL A 278 0.70 -22.78 -8.71
N GLY A 279 1.04 -24.04 -8.91
CA GLY A 279 0.25 -24.98 -9.67
C GLY A 279 -0.36 -26.04 -8.75
N ALA A 280 -1.69 -26.18 -8.80
CA ALA A 280 -2.43 -27.18 -8.07
C ALA A 280 -3.65 -27.64 -8.90
N ARG A 281 -3.85 -28.97 -9.04
CA ARG A 281 -5.02 -29.58 -9.70
C ARG A 281 -5.40 -29.00 -11.07
N GLY A 282 -4.40 -28.62 -11.87
CA GLY A 282 -4.63 -28.06 -13.21
C GLY A 282 -4.96 -26.56 -13.23
N ALA A 283 -5.02 -25.90 -12.07
CA ALA A 283 -5.08 -24.45 -11.97
C ALA A 283 -3.70 -23.86 -11.71
N MET A 284 -3.42 -22.73 -12.34
CA MET A 284 -2.16 -22.00 -12.18
C MET A 284 -2.45 -20.60 -11.65
N HIS A 285 -1.69 -20.20 -10.64
CA HIS A 285 -1.79 -18.89 -10.01
C HIS A 285 -0.43 -18.22 -9.94
N LEU A 286 -0.44 -16.91 -10.02
CA LEU A 286 0.75 -16.08 -9.88
C LEU A 286 0.53 -15.10 -8.73
N PHE A 287 1.05 -15.43 -7.56
CA PHE A 287 0.91 -14.58 -6.38
C PHE A 287 2.03 -13.56 -6.29
N SER A 288 1.69 -12.32 -5.99
CA SER A 288 2.63 -11.25 -5.68
C SER A 288 3.32 -11.48 -4.34
N ARG A 289 4.28 -10.63 -4.00
CA ARG A 289 4.96 -10.63 -2.69
C ARG A 289 4.01 -10.51 -1.49
N THR A 290 2.86 -9.89 -1.68
CA THR A 290 1.82 -9.69 -0.65
C THR A 290 0.80 -10.82 -0.61
N GLY A 291 0.87 -11.76 -1.55
CA GLY A 291 -0.05 -12.87 -1.68
C GLY A 291 -1.28 -12.56 -2.52
N ASP A 292 -1.28 -11.44 -3.26
CA ASP A 292 -2.36 -11.10 -4.18
C ASP A 292 -2.19 -11.89 -5.48
N ASP A 293 -3.26 -12.49 -6.01
CA ASP A 293 -3.22 -13.15 -7.30
C ASP A 293 -3.20 -12.13 -8.44
N ILE A 294 -2.05 -12.00 -9.09
CA ILE A 294 -1.81 -11.11 -10.22
C ILE A 294 -1.84 -11.84 -11.58
N GLY A 295 -2.20 -13.11 -11.60
CA GLY A 295 -2.20 -13.95 -12.80
C GLY A 295 -3.03 -13.36 -13.94
N HIS A 296 -4.14 -12.68 -13.64
CA HIS A 296 -4.97 -11.98 -14.64
C HIS A 296 -4.19 -10.93 -15.46
N SER A 297 -3.13 -10.36 -14.89
CA SER A 297 -2.24 -9.41 -15.58
C SER A 297 -1.12 -10.09 -16.37
N PHE A 298 -0.93 -11.40 -16.19
CA PHE A 298 0.17 -12.19 -16.78
C PHE A 298 -0.33 -13.54 -17.34
N PRO A 299 -1.36 -13.54 -18.21
CA PRO A 299 -1.93 -14.77 -18.75
C PRO A 299 -0.92 -15.58 -19.59
N ASP A 300 0.10 -14.94 -20.13
CA ASP A 300 1.20 -15.59 -20.85
C ASP A 300 2.16 -16.36 -19.92
N VAL A 301 2.17 -16.06 -18.64
CA VAL A 301 2.94 -16.81 -17.62
C VAL A 301 2.15 -17.99 -17.09
N ILE A 302 0.85 -17.83 -16.80
CA ILE A 302 0.02 -18.88 -16.22
C ILE A 302 -0.69 -19.74 -17.27
N GLY A 303 -0.75 -19.30 -18.53
CA GLY A 303 -1.39 -20.04 -19.62
C GLY A 303 -0.52 -21.18 -20.13
N GLY A 304 -1.08 -22.39 -20.18
CA GLY A 304 -0.42 -23.56 -20.75
C GLY A 304 0.49 -24.35 -19.80
N PHE A 305 0.48 -24.03 -18.52
CA PHE A 305 1.16 -24.80 -17.48
C PHE A 305 0.18 -25.72 -16.76
N HIS A 306 0.63 -26.94 -16.50
CA HIS A 306 -0.08 -27.87 -15.62
C HIS A 306 0.95 -28.67 -14.83
N PHE A 307 1.29 -28.20 -13.67
CA PHE A 307 2.16 -28.92 -12.74
C PHE A 307 1.69 -28.73 -11.29
N ASN A 308 2.15 -29.60 -10.40
CA ASN A 308 1.91 -29.49 -8.96
C ASN A 308 3.19 -29.01 -8.28
N ALA A 309 3.33 -27.70 -8.13
CA ALA A 309 4.51 -27.09 -7.51
C ALA A 309 4.20 -25.70 -6.94
N VAL A 310 5.02 -25.30 -5.97
CA VAL A 310 5.08 -23.91 -5.46
C VAL A 310 6.51 -23.42 -5.66
N LEU A 311 6.70 -22.48 -6.58
CA LEU A 311 7.99 -21.98 -7.02
C LEU A 311 8.13 -20.50 -6.66
N ASP A 312 9.28 -20.12 -6.13
CA ASP A 312 9.61 -18.73 -5.79
C ASP A 312 10.56 -18.15 -6.86
N GLY A 313 10.22 -17.00 -7.39
CA GLY A 313 10.95 -16.40 -8.49
C GLY A 313 10.74 -14.90 -8.62
N GLU A 314 11.43 -14.32 -9.59
CA GLU A 314 11.28 -12.92 -9.96
C GLU A 314 10.59 -12.82 -11.33
N LEU A 315 9.47 -12.12 -11.36
CA LEU A 315 8.74 -11.79 -12.58
C LEU A 315 9.42 -10.61 -13.28
N LEU A 316 9.74 -10.79 -14.53
CA LEU A 316 10.51 -9.87 -15.36
C LEU A 316 9.83 -9.70 -16.73
N ILE A 317 10.23 -8.68 -17.46
CA ILE A 317 10.03 -8.63 -18.93
C ILE A 317 11.34 -9.04 -19.59
N LEU A 318 11.28 -10.03 -20.47
CA LEU A 318 12.45 -10.55 -21.16
C LEU A 318 12.31 -10.31 -22.68
N ARG A 319 13.24 -9.56 -23.30
CA ARG A 319 13.29 -9.35 -24.75
C ARG A 319 14.63 -9.81 -25.29
N GLU A 320 14.62 -10.67 -26.28
CA GLU A 320 15.83 -11.17 -26.93
C GLU A 320 16.88 -11.71 -25.94
N GLY A 321 16.41 -12.35 -24.85
CA GLY A 321 17.26 -12.87 -23.79
C GLY A 321 17.71 -11.85 -22.73
N HIS A 322 17.42 -10.56 -22.92
CA HIS A 322 17.79 -9.50 -21.98
C HIS A 322 16.62 -9.06 -21.10
N VAL A 323 16.94 -8.78 -19.83
CA VAL A 323 15.95 -8.23 -18.88
C VAL A 323 15.67 -6.78 -19.22
N ALA A 324 14.42 -6.45 -19.49
CA ALA A 324 13.98 -5.09 -19.77
C ALA A 324 13.84 -4.26 -18.47
N PRO A 325 13.85 -2.92 -18.56
CA PRO A 325 13.65 -2.06 -17.41
C PRO A 325 12.33 -2.35 -16.67
N PHE A 326 12.31 -2.22 -15.35
CA PHE A 326 11.13 -2.44 -14.51
C PHE A 326 9.89 -1.64 -14.95
N ASN A 327 10.09 -0.46 -15.56
CA ASN A 327 8.98 0.35 -16.07
C ASN A 327 8.15 -0.39 -17.13
N ASP A 328 8.75 -1.29 -17.89
CA ASP A 328 8.06 -2.12 -18.87
C ASP A 328 7.14 -3.16 -18.18
N LEU A 329 7.60 -3.72 -17.07
CA LEU A 329 6.80 -4.62 -16.24
C LEU A 329 5.60 -3.88 -15.62
N GLN A 330 5.79 -2.64 -15.16
CA GLN A 330 4.72 -1.80 -14.63
C GLN A 330 3.60 -1.52 -15.64
N GLN A 331 3.90 -1.53 -16.96
CA GLN A 331 2.87 -1.34 -17.99
C GLN A 331 1.81 -2.44 -17.99
N ARG A 332 2.10 -3.59 -17.40
CA ARG A 332 1.17 -4.73 -17.30
C ARG A 332 0.42 -4.81 -15.98
N LEU A 333 0.99 -4.27 -14.89
CA LEU A 333 0.39 -4.33 -13.56
C LEU A 333 -1.00 -3.67 -13.51
N ASN A 334 -1.89 -4.27 -12.72
CA ASN A 334 -3.25 -3.78 -12.43
C ASN A 334 -4.18 -3.65 -13.65
N ARG A 335 -3.87 -4.30 -14.77
CA ARG A 335 -4.73 -4.32 -15.95
C ARG A 335 -5.67 -5.52 -15.91
N LYS A 336 -6.97 -5.25 -15.94
CA LYS A 336 -8.02 -6.26 -16.02
C LYS A 336 -8.29 -6.67 -17.48
N GLY A 337 -7.36 -7.29 -18.14
CA GLY A 337 -7.45 -7.67 -19.55
C GLY A 337 -6.33 -7.05 -20.36
N ILE A 338 -5.56 -7.90 -20.99
CA ILE A 338 -4.37 -7.52 -21.72
C ILE A 338 -4.52 -7.91 -23.19
N ALA A 339 -4.45 -6.91 -24.07
CA ALA A 339 -4.51 -7.14 -25.51
C ALA A 339 -3.24 -7.88 -25.98
N LYS A 340 -3.38 -8.73 -27.01
CA LYS A 340 -2.27 -9.51 -27.60
C LYS A 340 -1.04 -8.63 -27.90
N ARG A 341 -1.24 -7.43 -28.47
CA ARG A 341 -0.16 -6.48 -28.75
C ARG A 341 0.66 -6.10 -27.50
N GLN A 342 0.04 -6.09 -26.32
CA GLN A 342 0.77 -5.80 -25.06
C GLN A 342 1.56 -7.01 -24.56
N LEU A 343 1.04 -8.22 -24.76
CA LEU A 343 1.78 -9.46 -24.47
C LEU A 343 3.02 -9.54 -25.33
N ASP A 344 2.90 -9.23 -26.63
CA ASP A 344 4.02 -9.24 -27.59
C ASP A 344 5.05 -8.15 -27.27
N ARG A 345 4.60 -6.95 -26.86
CA ARG A 345 5.48 -5.82 -26.55
C ARG A 345 6.19 -5.98 -25.21
N PHE A 346 5.54 -6.59 -24.23
CA PHE A 346 6.03 -6.75 -22.86
C PHE A 346 5.93 -8.23 -22.46
N PRO A 347 6.69 -9.14 -23.09
CA PRO A 347 6.63 -10.57 -22.80
C PRO A 347 7.12 -10.85 -21.39
N ALA A 348 6.24 -11.39 -20.54
CA ALA A 348 6.58 -11.72 -19.17
C ALA A 348 7.33 -13.06 -19.08
N HIS A 349 8.21 -13.15 -18.09
CA HIS A 349 9.06 -14.29 -17.80
C HIS A 349 9.31 -14.39 -16.29
N VAL A 350 9.42 -15.60 -15.76
CA VAL A 350 9.73 -15.81 -14.35
C VAL A 350 11.09 -16.47 -14.22
N ARG A 351 12.00 -15.81 -13.52
CA ARG A 351 13.31 -16.34 -13.17
C ARG A 351 13.26 -16.98 -11.80
N LEU A 352 13.30 -18.32 -11.77
CA LEU A 352 13.12 -19.13 -10.57
C LEU A 352 14.43 -19.21 -9.77
N TYR A 353 14.32 -19.12 -8.44
CA TYR A 353 15.48 -19.22 -7.56
C TYR A 353 15.26 -20.14 -6.35
N ASP A 354 14.02 -20.57 -6.06
CA ASP A 354 13.73 -21.53 -4.99
C ASP A 354 12.46 -22.33 -5.31
N ALA A 355 12.33 -23.51 -4.72
CA ALA A 355 11.13 -24.34 -4.78
C ALA A 355 10.69 -24.70 -3.37
N LEU A 356 9.41 -24.49 -3.07
CA LEU A 356 8.84 -24.73 -1.75
C LEU A 356 8.06 -26.04 -1.71
N LEU A 357 7.47 -26.42 -2.85
CA LEU A 357 6.76 -27.68 -3.03
C LEU A 357 7.00 -28.18 -4.44
N LEU A 358 7.34 -29.43 -4.62
CA LEU A 358 7.47 -30.11 -5.91
C LEU A 358 6.76 -31.46 -5.87
N ASP A 359 5.89 -31.71 -6.84
CA ASP A 359 5.18 -32.97 -7.02
C ASP A 359 4.48 -33.49 -5.73
N GLY A 360 4.02 -32.55 -4.87
CA GLY A 360 3.32 -32.82 -3.61
C GLY A 360 4.22 -32.91 -2.37
N GLU A 361 5.54 -32.87 -2.52
CA GLU A 361 6.50 -32.87 -1.41
C GLU A 361 6.80 -31.42 -0.97
N ASP A 362 6.65 -31.11 0.32
CA ASP A 362 7.04 -29.82 0.91
C ASP A 362 8.55 -29.81 1.18
N LEU A 363 9.25 -28.90 0.54
CA LEU A 363 10.71 -28.81 0.61
C LEU A 363 11.23 -27.77 1.61
N ARG A 364 10.35 -27.03 2.27
CA ARG A 364 10.72 -25.85 3.08
C ARG A 364 11.69 -26.15 4.21
N GLU A 365 11.61 -27.33 4.81
CA GLU A 365 12.52 -27.76 5.89
C GLU A 365 13.91 -28.19 5.39
N LEU A 366 14.06 -28.45 4.09
CA LEU A 366 15.33 -28.86 3.51
C LEU A 366 16.31 -27.68 3.39
N PRO A 367 17.63 -27.93 3.41
CA PRO A 367 18.64 -26.94 3.09
C PRO A 367 18.41 -26.29 1.71
N LEU A 368 18.75 -25.02 1.54
CA LEU A 368 18.66 -24.33 0.24
C LEU A 368 19.42 -25.09 -0.86
N SER A 369 20.57 -25.68 -0.54
CA SER A 369 21.37 -26.47 -1.48
C SER A 369 20.59 -27.66 -2.05
N GLU A 370 19.81 -28.33 -1.23
CA GLU A 370 18.98 -29.44 -1.67
C GLU A 370 17.75 -28.97 -2.43
N ARG A 371 17.05 -27.95 -1.94
CA ARG A 371 15.92 -27.35 -2.65
C ARG A 371 16.32 -26.88 -4.05
N ARG A 372 17.48 -26.26 -4.17
CA ARG A 372 18.01 -25.79 -5.45
C ARG A 372 18.32 -26.95 -6.40
N ALA A 373 18.99 -27.99 -5.95
CA ALA A 373 19.28 -29.17 -6.75
C ALA A 373 17.99 -29.83 -7.27
N ARG A 374 16.97 -29.93 -6.41
CA ARG A 374 15.66 -30.45 -6.80
C ARG A 374 14.93 -29.55 -7.78
N LEU A 375 15.01 -28.23 -7.60
CA LEU A 375 14.46 -27.26 -8.55
C LEU A 375 15.12 -27.41 -9.94
N GLU A 376 16.44 -27.54 -10.01
CA GLU A 376 17.18 -27.71 -11.25
C GLU A 376 16.78 -29.00 -11.98
N ALA A 377 16.72 -30.12 -11.26
CA ALA A 377 16.29 -31.42 -11.79
C ALA A 377 14.83 -31.37 -12.28
N TRP A 378 13.94 -30.76 -11.50
CA TRP A 378 12.54 -30.57 -11.85
C TRP A 378 12.38 -29.68 -13.08
N HIS A 379 13.07 -28.54 -13.14
CA HIS A 379 13.02 -27.61 -14.25
C HIS A 379 13.56 -28.23 -15.56
N ALA A 380 14.63 -29.02 -15.48
CA ALA A 380 15.18 -29.74 -16.64
C ALA A 380 14.20 -30.81 -17.17
N ARG A 381 13.42 -31.46 -16.30
CA ARG A 381 12.40 -32.45 -16.64
C ARG A 381 11.13 -31.83 -17.21
N VAL A 382 10.59 -30.83 -16.53
CA VAL A 382 9.27 -30.23 -16.84
C VAL A 382 9.35 -29.20 -17.96
N ARG A 383 10.46 -28.44 -18.00
CA ARG A 383 10.73 -27.36 -18.98
C ARG A 383 9.56 -26.37 -19.10
N PRO A 384 9.10 -25.79 -17.97
CA PRO A 384 7.98 -24.88 -18.01
C PRO A 384 8.29 -23.68 -18.91
N PRO A 385 7.41 -23.33 -19.88
CA PRO A 385 7.66 -22.22 -20.78
C PRO A 385 7.71 -20.90 -20.00
N ARG A 386 8.41 -19.88 -20.56
CA ARG A 386 8.60 -18.56 -19.96
C ARG A 386 9.20 -18.60 -18.55
N THR A 387 10.01 -19.60 -18.28
CA THR A 387 10.79 -19.68 -17.04
C THR A 387 12.24 -20.02 -17.33
N ASP A 388 13.14 -19.52 -16.51
CA ASP A 388 14.52 -19.95 -16.41
C ASP A 388 14.95 -20.00 -14.93
N LEU A 389 16.18 -20.41 -14.69
CA LEU A 389 16.76 -20.44 -13.35
C LEU A 389 17.65 -19.24 -13.13
N SER A 390 17.55 -18.60 -11.96
CA SER A 390 18.47 -17.53 -11.55
C SER A 390 19.89 -18.12 -11.49
N PRO A 391 20.86 -17.57 -12.25
CA PRO A 391 22.22 -18.09 -12.22
C PRO A 391 22.88 -17.80 -10.88
N LEU A 392 23.60 -18.77 -10.36
CA LEU A 392 24.53 -18.55 -9.25
C LEU A 392 25.75 -17.79 -9.75
N ILE A 393 26.22 -16.85 -8.94
CA ILE A 393 27.44 -16.08 -9.22
C ILE A 393 28.60 -16.88 -8.60
N ASP A 394 29.49 -17.36 -9.45
CA ASP A 394 30.69 -18.05 -9.01
C ASP A 394 31.79 -17.02 -8.71
N VAL A 395 32.16 -16.90 -7.45
CA VAL A 395 33.22 -16.01 -6.98
C VAL A 395 34.06 -16.70 -5.91
N ALA A 396 35.38 -16.63 -6.06
CA ALA A 396 36.31 -17.27 -5.15
C ALA A 396 36.61 -16.41 -3.90
N ALA A 397 36.48 -15.07 -4.02
CA ALA A 397 36.85 -14.16 -2.95
C ALA A 397 35.84 -13.03 -2.74
N LYS A 398 35.82 -12.46 -1.53
CA LYS A 398 34.99 -11.28 -1.19
C LYS A 398 35.30 -10.08 -2.10
N ASP A 399 36.57 -9.88 -2.46
CA ASP A 399 36.98 -8.76 -3.28
C ASP A 399 36.44 -8.86 -4.71
N ASP A 400 36.39 -10.08 -5.27
CA ASP A 400 35.79 -10.31 -6.60
C ASP A 400 34.29 -10.01 -6.57
N LEU A 401 33.59 -10.45 -5.53
CA LEU A 401 32.16 -10.17 -5.34
C LEU A 401 31.92 -8.65 -5.18
N GLN A 402 32.79 -7.95 -4.47
CA GLN A 402 32.71 -6.50 -4.29
C GLN A 402 32.97 -5.75 -5.61
N GLN A 403 33.93 -6.20 -6.42
CA GLN A 403 34.18 -5.62 -7.75
C GLN A 403 32.99 -5.86 -8.67
N LEU A 404 32.43 -7.07 -8.65
CA LEU A 404 31.25 -7.41 -9.40
C LEU A 404 30.06 -6.54 -8.99
N TRP A 405 29.81 -6.39 -7.68
CA TRP A 405 28.76 -5.52 -7.14
C TRP A 405 28.92 -4.05 -7.58
N ARG A 406 30.13 -3.51 -7.64
CA ARG A 406 30.39 -2.15 -8.12
C ARG A 406 30.07 -1.98 -9.62
N ARG A 407 30.21 -3.04 -10.42
CA ARG A 407 29.95 -3.05 -11.87
C ARG A 407 28.48 -3.32 -12.22
N THR A 408 27.64 -3.76 -11.27
CA THR A 408 26.23 -4.10 -11.51
C THR A 408 25.35 -2.87 -11.71
N ARG A 409 25.66 -2.06 -12.71
CA ARG A 409 24.76 -0.98 -13.15
C ARG A 409 24.01 -1.37 -14.44
N ASP A 410 23.96 -2.66 -14.75
CA ASP A 410 23.25 -3.16 -15.91
C ASP A 410 21.75 -3.13 -15.67
N THR A 411 21.01 -2.93 -16.74
CA THR A 411 19.55 -2.92 -16.74
C THR A 411 19.02 -4.23 -16.16
N GLY A 412 18.11 -4.13 -15.21
CA GLY A 412 17.44 -5.28 -14.61
C GLY A 412 18.10 -5.87 -13.36
N ILE A 413 19.18 -5.26 -12.85
CA ILE A 413 19.87 -5.72 -11.63
C ILE A 413 19.91 -4.61 -10.58
N GLU A 414 19.41 -4.88 -9.37
CA GLU A 414 19.42 -3.96 -8.22
C GLU A 414 20.60 -4.17 -7.26
N GLY A 415 21.35 -5.26 -7.39
CA GLY A 415 22.42 -5.66 -6.49
C GLY A 415 22.63 -7.16 -6.44
N ILE A 416 23.03 -7.66 -5.28
CA ILE A 416 23.33 -9.08 -5.05
C ILE A 416 22.50 -9.60 -3.87
N MET A 417 22.05 -10.85 -3.97
CA MET A 417 21.48 -11.63 -2.88
C MET A 417 22.52 -12.63 -2.40
N LEU A 418 22.72 -12.70 -1.08
CA LEU A 418 23.51 -13.74 -0.45
C LEU A 418 22.59 -14.65 0.35
N LYS A 419 22.59 -15.93 0.03
CA LYS A 419 21.69 -16.93 0.62
C LYS A 419 22.52 -18.04 1.25
N ARG A 420 22.28 -18.33 2.52
CA ARG A 420 23.01 -19.36 3.23
C ARG A 420 22.62 -20.75 2.71
N ARG A 421 23.60 -21.55 2.31
CA ARG A 421 23.41 -22.85 1.61
C ARG A 421 22.64 -23.87 2.44
N ASP A 422 22.84 -23.88 3.75
CA ASP A 422 22.21 -24.81 4.70
C ASP A 422 20.89 -24.27 5.28
N SER A 423 20.38 -23.13 4.78
CA SER A 423 19.18 -22.52 5.33
C SER A 423 17.90 -23.27 4.94
N PRO A 424 17.01 -23.59 5.90
CA PRO A 424 15.62 -23.91 5.58
C PRO A 424 14.90 -22.66 5.04
N TYR A 425 13.72 -22.86 4.47
CA TYR A 425 12.86 -21.76 4.03
C TYR A 425 11.89 -21.35 5.14
N VAL A 426 12.23 -20.29 5.88
CA VAL A 426 11.50 -19.83 7.06
C VAL A 426 10.71 -18.55 6.73
N ALA A 427 9.41 -18.55 7.00
CA ALA A 427 8.57 -17.38 6.81
C ALA A 427 9.04 -16.17 7.61
N GLY A 428 8.91 -14.98 7.03
CA GLY A 428 9.33 -13.74 7.68
C GLY A 428 10.78 -13.37 7.38
N ARG A 429 11.47 -12.75 8.34
CA ARG A 429 12.83 -12.24 8.15
C ARG A 429 13.77 -12.84 9.19
N PRO A 430 14.18 -14.10 9.03
CA PRO A 430 15.15 -14.74 9.93
C PRO A 430 16.52 -14.06 9.80
N LYS A 431 17.17 -13.80 10.95
CA LYS A 431 18.49 -13.16 10.97
C LYS A 431 19.57 -14.13 10.48
N GLY A 432 20.51 -13.62 9.67
CA GLY A 432 21.73 -14.35 9.29
C GLY A 432 21.55 -15.43 8.20
N LEU A 433 20.35 -15.60 7.63
CA LEU A 433 20.12 -16.60 6.59
C LEU A 433 20.19 -16.03 5.18
N TRP A 434 19.49 -14.93 4.94
CA TRP A 434 19.47 -14.26 3.64
C TRP A 434 19.78 -12.79 3.78
N TRP A 435 20.69 -12.28 2.92
CA TRP A 435 21.09 -10.90 2.83
C TRP A 435 20.80 -10.33 1.46
N LYS A 436 20.45 -9.06 1.40
CA LYS A 436 20.39 -8.27 0.16
C LYS A 436 21.43 -7.17 0.23
N TRP A 437 22.30 -7.15 -0.74
CA TRP A 437 23.32 -6.12 -0.91
C TRP A 437 22.91 -5.21 -2.05
N LYS A 438 22.10 -4.23 -1.72
CA LYS A 438 21.64 -3.23 -2.69
C LYS A 438 22.72 -2.20 -2.94
N ARG A 439 22.70 -1.63 -4.15
CA ARG A 439 23.48 -0.42 -4.44
C ARG A 439 23.04 0.74 -3.56
N ALA A 440 23.98 1.69 -3.30
CA ALA A 440 23.61 2.96 -2.74
C ALA A 440 22.62 3.67 -3.68
N PRO A 441 21.59 4.33 -3.15
CA PRO A 441 20.68 5.11 -3.97
C PRO A 441 21.45 6.23 -4.69
N LEU A 442 20.94 6.65 -5.83
CA LEU A 442 21.36 7.89 -6.46
C LEU A 442 20.85 9.05 -5.60
N THR A 443 21.60 10.13 -5.53
CA THR A 443 21.19 11.36 -4.84
C THR A 443 21.25 12.56 -5.77
N LEU A 444 20.37 13.54 -5.52
CA LEU A 444 20.35 14.82 -6.20
C LEU A 444 19.90 15.89 -5.20
N ASP A 445 20.54 17.04 -5.21
CA ASP A 445 20.11 18.18 -4.42
C ASP A 445 18.99 18.93 -5.18
N CYS A 446 17.78 18.90 -4.63
CA CYS A 446 16.57 19.44 -5.24
C CYS A 446 15.99 20.55 -4.38
N VAL A 447 15.35 21.56 -4.99
CA VAL A 447 14.71 22.67 -4.30
C VAL A 447 13.26 22.34 -3.98
N LEU A 448 12.78 22.60 -2.76
CA LEU A 448 11.38 22.47 -2.39
C LEU A 448 10.53 23.50 -3.17
N MET A 449 9.50 23.01 -3.86
CA MET A 449 8.56 23.86 -4.62
C MET A 449 7.19 23.91 -3.97
N TYR A 450 6.67 22.75 -3.60
CA TYR A 450 5.33 22.64 -3.03
C TYR A 450 5.32 21.70 -1.83
N ALA A 451 4.50 22.04 -0.84
CA ALA A 451 4.21 21.20 0.30
C ALA A 451 2.71 20.96 0.43
N GLN A 452 2.31 19.74 0.74
CA GLN A 452 0.92 19.36 0.93
C GLN A 452 0.76 18.72 2.31
N ARG A 453 -0.39 18.95 2.95
CA ARG A 453 -0.71 18.30 4.22
C ARG A 453 -0.74 16.78 4.05
N GLY A 454 -0.24 16.09 5.04
CA GLY A 454 -0.31 14.63 5.10
C GLY A 454 -1.73 14.12 5.33
N SER A 455 -1.87 12.83 5.45
CA SER A 455 -3.13 12.16 5.79
C SER A 455 -3.06 11.47 7.16
N GLY A 456 -4.20 11.26 7.79
CA GLY A 456 -4.28 10.61 9.09
C GLY A 456 -3.54 11.42 10.17
N LYS A 457 -2.65 10.77 10.91
CA LYS A 457 -1.87 11.39 12.00
C LYS A 457 -1.04 12.62 11.57
N ARG A 458 -0.68 12.70 10.29
CA ARG A 458 0.08 13.82 9.70
C ARG A 458 -0.79 14.88 9.02
N SER A 459 -2.12 14.82 9.15
CA SER A 459 -3.05 15.77 8.54
C SER A 459 -2.85 17.22 9.03
N SER A 460 -2.30 17.39 10.24
CA SER A 460 -1.97 18.72 10.80
C SER A 460 -0.65 19.30 10.30
N TYR A 461 0.19 18.48 9.63
CA TYR A 461 1.53 18.84 9.18
C TYR A 461 1.66 18.76 7.67
N TYR A 462 2.49 19.61 7.09
CA TYR A 462 2.94 19.45 5.72
C TYR A 462 3.99 18.36 5.69
N SER A 463 3.65 17.21 5.08
CA SER A 463 4.50 16.01 5.04
C SER A 463 4.67 15.41 3.65
N ASP A 464 4.02 15.97 2.65
CA ASP A 464 4.15 15.63 1.24
C ASP A 464 4.86 16.78 0.52
N TYR A 465 6.03 16.52 -0.05
CA TYR A 465 6.89 17.52 -0.63
C TYR A 465 7.13 17.27 -2.10
N THR A 466 6.91 18.29 -2.94
CA THR A 466 7.27 18.30 -4.36
C THR A 466 8.51 19.15 -4.52
N PHE A 467 9.53 18.60 -5.15
CA PHE A 467 10.80 19.28 -5.38
C PHE A 467 11.15 19.34 -6.86
N GLY A 468 11.96 20.34 -7.19
CA GLY A 468 12.40 20.66 -8.53
C GLY A 468 13.91 20.67 -8.68
N ALA A 469 14.32 20.59 -9.91
CA ALA A 469 15.69 20.85 -10.37
C ALA A 469 15.71 22.05 -11.31
N TRP A 470 16.83 22.75 -11.37
CA TRP A 470 17.00 23.91 -12.23
C TRP A 470 17.16 23.50 -13.70
N ARG A 471 16.51 24.23 -14.60
CA ARG A 471 16.66 24.11 -16.05
C ARG A 471 16.92 25.49 -16.64
N GLU A 472 17.65 25.56 -17.76
CA GLU A 472 17.70 26.79 -18.55
C GLU A 472 16.34 27.07 -19.19
N GLY A 473 15.81 28.24 -18.95
CA GLY A 473 14.53 28.70 -19.50
C GLY A 473 14.70 29.24 -20.93
N GLU A 474 13.61 29.30 -21.68
CA GLU A 474 13.59 29.74 -23.10
C GLU A 474 14.05 31.21 -23.28
N GLU A 475 13.95 32.05 -22.25
CA GLU A 475 14.33 33.47 -22.27
C GLU A 475 15.71 33.74 -21.64
N GLY A 476 16.55 32.70 -21.44
CA GLY A 476 17.91 32.84 -20.91
C GLY A 476 17.99 32.96 -19.38
N GLY A 477 16.91 32.73 -18.64
CA GLY A 477 16.86 32.62 -17.18
C GLY A 477 16.86 31.16 -16.71
N ARG A 478 17.08 30.95 -15.40
CA ARG A 478 16.93 29.61 -14.78
C ARG A 478 15.49 29.40 -14.31
N GLU A 479 14.89 28.28 -14.68
CA GLU A 479 13.54 27.86 -14.32
C GLU A 479 13.60 26.61 -13.43
N LEU A 480 12.77 26.57 -12.38
CA LEU A 480 12.64 25.41 -11.51
C LEU A 480 11.52 24.50 -12.02
N VAL A 481 11.85 23.26 -12.40
CA VAL A 481 10.89 22.28 -12.90
C VAL A 481 10.71 21.11 -11.95
N PRO A 482 9.47 20.64 -11.69
CA PRO A 482 9.23 19.56 -10.75
C PRO A 482 9.79 18.23 -11.28
N VAL A 483 10.56 17.53 -10.44
CA VAL A 483 11.24 16.26 -10.79
C VAL A 483 10.80 15.09 -9.93
N GLY A 484 10.20 15.34 -8.76
CA GLY A 484 9.77 14.28 -7.88
C GLY A 484 8.91 14.75 -6.71
N LYS A 485 8.35 13.77 -6.00
CA LYS A 485 7.55 13.97 -4.79
C LYS A 485 7.95 12.94 -3.73
N ALA A 486 8.25 13.37 -2.50
CA ALA A 486 8.52 12.48 -1.38
C ALA A 486 7.65 12.81 -0.16
N TYR A 487 7.36 11.78 0.64
CA TYR A 487 6.56 11.84 1.86
C TYR A 487 7.18 11.07 3.03
N PHE A 488 8.45 10.70 2.91
CA PHE A 488 9.22 9.99 3.95
C PHE A 488 10.72 10.26 3.80
N GLY A 489 11.49 9.80 4.80
CA GLY A 489 12.95 9.96 4.83
C GLY A 489 13.40 11.05 5.80
N PHE A 490 12.52 11.53 6.67
CA PHE A 490 12.79 12.52 7.72
C PHE A 490 12.28 12.01 9.07
N THR A 491 12.87 12.49 10.13
CA THR A 491 12.46 12.24 11.52
C THR A 491 11.25 13.10 11.89
N ASP A 492 10.59 12.78 13.01
CA ASP A 492 9.48 13.60 13.51
C ASP A 492 9.96 15.02 13.93
N ALA A 493 11.20 15.18 14.39
CA ALA A 493 11.79 16.47 14.69
C ALA A 493 12.00 17.31 13.42
N GLU A 494 12.59 16.72 12.39
CA GLU A 494 12.75 17.37 11.07
C GLU A 494 11.42 17.72 10.44
N LEU A 495 10.38 16.87 10.59
CA LEU A 495 9.03 17.16 10.12
C LEU A 495 8.50 18.47 10.73
N LEU A 496 8.69 18.66 12.04
CA LEU A 496 8.27 19.90 12.73
C LEU A 496 9.04 21.12 12.27
N GLU A 497 10.33 20.97 11.94
CA GLU A 497 11.16 22.06 11.40
C GLU A 497 10.71 22.45 9.99
N ILE A 498 10.49 21.45 9.12
CA ILE A 498 10.00 21.69 7.76
C ILE A 498 8.60 22.30 7.80
N ASP A 499 7.69 21.81 8.65
CA ASP A 499 6.32 22.35 8.77
C ASP A 499 6.33 23.83 9.17
N ARG A 500 7.16 24.21 10.16
CA ARG A 500 7.35 25.61 10.55
C ARG A 500 7.90 26.45 9.39
N TRP A 501 8.91 25.94 8.70
CA TRP A 501 9.50 26.64 7.56
C TRP A 501 8.48 26.83 6.42
N VAL A 502 7.72 25.79 6.06
CA VAL A 502 6.66 25.86 5.04
C VAL A 502 5.63 26.94 5.39
N ARG A 503 5.16 26.98 6.63
CA ARG A 503 4.18 28.00 7.08
C ARG A 503 4.71 29.43 6.97
N SER A 504 5.99 29.63 7.27
CA SER A 504 6.63 30.94 7.22
C SER A 504 7.02 31.39 5.80
N ASN A 505 7.19 30.44 4.86
CA ASN A 505 7.69 30.72 3.51
C ASN A 505 6.67 30.35 2.42
N THR A 506 5.39 30.22 2.77
CA THR A 506 4.32 30.02 1.79
C THR A 506 4.12 31.30 0.97
N THR A 507 4.22 31.19 -0.36
CA THR A 507 3.98 32.28 -1.32
C THR A 507 2.56 32.26 -1.86
N GLU A 508 2.02 31.06 -2.16
CA GLU A 508 0.68 30.88 -2.71
C GLU A 508 0.00 29.64 -2.13
N SER A 509 -1.33 29.60 -2.18
CA SER A 509 -2.15 28.52 -1.66
C SER A 509 -3.08 27.97 -2.74
N PHE A 510 -2.98 26.66 -3.02
CA PHE A 510 -3.82 25.95 -3.98
C PHE A 510 -4.57 24.81 -3.25
N GLY A 511 -5.65 25.15 -2.57
CA GLY A 511 -6.35 24.21 -1.70
C GLY A 511 -5.42 23.63 -0.62
N PRO A 512 -5.21 22.31 -0.55
CA PRO A 512 -4.34 21.67 0.43
C PRO A 512 -2.84 21.85 0.15
N VAL A 513 -2.47 22.36 -1.02
CA VAL A 513 -1.07 22.54 -1.47
C VAL A 513 -0.63 23.98 -1.21
N ARG A 514 0.59 24.13 -0.72
CA ARG A 514 1.28 25.41 -0.54
C ARG A 514 2.45 25.48 -1.51
N ALA A 515 2.50 26.53 -2.33
CA ALA A 515 3.72 26.93 -2.99
C ALA A 515 4.60 27.65 -1.96
N VAL A 516 5.88 27.40 -1.99
CA VAL A 516 6.84 27.98 -1.06
C VAL A 516 7.95 28.72 -1.79
N ALA A 517 8.60 29.66 -1.12
CA ALA A 517 9.80 30.30 -1.64
C ALA A 517 10.84 29.24 -2.04
N PRO A 518 11.46 29.33 -3.24
CA PRO A 518 12.40 28.32 -3.72
C PRO A 518 13.79 28.47 -3.06
N GLU A 519 13.85 28.27 -1.75
CA GLU A 519 15.04 28.49 -0.91
C GLU A 519 15.53 27.24 -0.18
N LEU A 520 14.61 26.30 0.15
CA LEU A 520 14.96 25.11 0.91
C LEU A 520 15.41 23.98 -0.02
N VAL A 521 16.60 23.45 0.23
CA VAL A 521 17.20 22.34 -0.54
C VAL A 521 17.10 21.04 0.22
N PHE A 522 16.72 19.98 -0.50
CA PHE A 522 16.74 18.60 -0.04
C PHE A 522 17.74 17.78 -0.87
N GLU A 523 18.60 17.04 -0.21
CA GLU A 523 19.25 15.90 -0.85
C GLU A 523 18.22 14.77 -0.95
N VAL A 524 17.79 14.50 -2.18
CA VAL A 524 16.77 13.48 -2.49
C VAL A 524 17.47 12.22 -2.97
N ALA A 525 17.23 11.10 -2.29
CA ALA A 525 17.70 9.79 -2.70
C ALA A 525 16.61 9.09 -3.52
N PHE A 526 17.02 8.37 -4.57
CA PHE A 526 16.11 7.62 -5.44
C PHE A 526 16.81 6.40 -6.05
N ASP A 527 16.05 5.41 -6.48
CA ASP A 527 16.61 4.15 -6.95
C ASP A 527 16.97 4.19 -8.46
N ALA A 528 16.24 4.97 -9.26
CA ALA A 528 16.50 5.15 -10.71
C ALA A 528 15.79 6.40 -11.24
N VAL A 529 16.17 6.81 -12.47
CA VAL A 529 15.49 7.85 -13.25
C VAL A 529 14.99 7.25 -14.56
N ALA A 530 13.77 7.59 -14.95
CA ALA A 530 13.17 7.18 -16.21
C ALA A 530 12.60 8.38 -16.98
N LYS A 531 12.56 8.30 -18.32
CA LYS A 531 11.81 9.26 -19.14
C LYS A 531 10.33 9.20 -18.82
N SER A 532 9.68 10.35 -18.72
CA SER A 532 8.27 10.47 -18.38
C SER A 532 7.58 11.51 -19.24
N THR A 533 6.52 11.12 -19.92
CA THR A 533 5.64 12.03 -20.67
C THR A 533 4.60 12.71 -19.78
N ARG A 534 4.49 12.33 -18.51
CA ARG A 534 3.51 12.86 -17.54
C ARG A 534 4.03 14.07 -16.77
N HIS A 535 5.35 14.24 -16.69
CA HIS A 535 6.00 15.31 -15.93
C HIS A 535 6.53 16.39 -16.86
N LYS A 536 6.38 17.66 -16.48
CA LYS A 536 6.91 18.81 -17.25
C LYS A 536 8.43 18.74 -17.44
N SER A 537 9.14 18.11 -16.51
CA SER A 537 10.59 17.87 -16.61
C SER A 537 10.99 16.81 -17.64
N GLY A 538 10.05 16.04 -18.18
CA GLY A 538 10.35 14.91 -19.07
C GLY A 538 10.94 13.68 -18.38
N VAL A 539 11.15 13.71 -17.06
CA VAL A 539 11.72 12.63 -16.24
C VAL A 539 10.91 12.34 -14.99
N ALA A 540 11.10 11.14 -14.44
CA ALA A 540 10.53 10.73 -13.15
C ALA A 540 11.57 9.97 -12.35
N MET A 541 11.73 10.33 -11.08
CA MET A 541 12.50 9.57 -10.09
C MET A 541 11.72 8.36 -9.60
N ARG A 542 12.38 7.23 -9.41
CA ARG A 542 11.80 6.02 -8.84
C ARG A 542 12.07 5.96 -7.34
N PHE A 543 11.01 5.86 -6.52
CA PHE A 543 11.06 5.83 -5.06
C PHE A 543 11.84 6.98 -4.43
N PRO A 544 11.54 8.24 -4.80
CA PRO A 544 12.22 9.37 -4.21
C PRO A 544 11.90 9.49 -2.72
N ARG A 545 12.93 9.79 -1.93
CA ARG A 545 12.86 9.99 -0.49
C ARG A 545 13.83 11.06 -0.06
N ILE A 546 13.49 11.80 0.97
CA ILE A 546 14.41 12.77 1.55
C ILE A 546 15.52 11.99 2.24
N HIS A 547 16.77 12.23 1.84
CA HIS A 547 17.94 11.65 2.46
C HIS A 547 18.47 12.58 3.55
N ARG A 548 18.51 13.88 3.24
CA ARG A 548 18.96 14.93 4.16
C ARG A 548 18.34 16.28 3.79
N ILE A 549 18.06 17.11 4.80
CA ILE A 549 17.69 18.51 4.61
C ILE A 549 18.98 19.33 4.54
N ARG A 550 19.12 20.13 3.50
CA ARG A 550 20.30 20.92 3.23
C ARG A 550 20.07 22.38 3.61
N TRP A 551 19.95 22.64 4.91
CA TRP A 551 19.87 24.02 5.44
C TRP A 551 21.11 24.87 5.12
N ASP A 552 22.22 24.19 4.86
CA ASP A 552 23.54 24.77 4.56
C ASP A 552 23.71 25.19 3.09
N LYS A 553 22.83 24.72 2.18
CA LYS A 553 23.04 24.88 0.73
C LYS A 553 22.09 25.93 0.14
N PRO A 554 22.63 26.99 -0.52
CA PRO A 554 21.80 27.93 -1.28
C PRO A 554 21.05 27.22 -2.41
N ALA A 555 19.79 27.60 -2.63
CA ALA A 555 18.93 26.97 -3.65
C ALA A 555 19.50 27.09 -5.07
N GLN A 556 20.24 28.17 -5.35
CA GLN A 556 20.88 28.42 -6.65
C GLN A 556 22.00 27.41 -6.94
N GLU A 557 22.56 26.75 -5.92
CA GLU A 557 23.59 25.73 -6.04
C GLU A 557 23.01 24.32 -6.10
N ALA A 558 21.67 24.17 -6.04
CA ALA A 558 21.00 22.88 -6.25
C ALA A 558 21.25 22.38 -7.68
N ASP A 559 21.14 21.06 -7.83
CA ASP A 559 21.48 20.38 -9.08
C ASP A 559 20.52 20.76 -10.22
N SER A 560 21.01 20.57 -11.45
CA SER A 560 20.24 20.87 -12.65
C SER A 560 19.45 19.65 -13.16
N LEU A 561 18.46 19.92 -14.01
CA LEU A 561 17.69 18.88 -14.70
C LEU A 561 18.58 18.01 -15.58
N GLU A 562 19.61 18.60 -16.21
CA GLU A 562 20.59 17.90 -17.05
C GLU A 562 21.38 16.89 -16.23
N ALA A 563 21.76 17.24 -14.99
CA ALA A 563 22.42 16.32 -14.06
C ALA A 563 21.52 15.10 -13.78
N LEU A 564 20.21 15.32 -13.59
CA LEU A 564 19.24 14.24 -13.41
C LEU A 564 19.07 13.40 -14.67
N VAL A 565 18.96 14.03 -15.84
CA VAL A 565 18.84 13.34 -17.14
C VAL A 565 20.06 12.46 -17.42
N ALA A 566 21.26 12.93 -17.05
CA ALA A 566 22.50 12.17 -17.21
C ALA A 566 22.56 10.88 -16.38
N LEU A 567 21.65 10.72 -15.40
CA LEU A 567 21.52 9.51 -14.59
C LEU A 567 20.55 8.48 -15.20
N ILE A 568 19.88 8.78 -16.34
CA ILE A 568 19.01 7.82 -17.01
C ILE A 568 19.87 6.66 -17.55
N GLY A 569 19.58 5.45 -17.08
CA GLY A 569 20.31 4.24 -17.50
C GLY A 569 21.61 3.98 -16.74
N ARG A 570 21.89 4.73 -15.66
CA ARG A 570 23.02 4.50 -14.75
C ARG A 570 22.63 3.69 -13.52
#